data_63ab3565beda9406160cf85246425813
#
_entry.id   63ab3565beda9406160cf85246425813
#
_cell.length_a   1.000
_cell.length_b   1.000
_cell.length_c   1.000
_cell.angle_alpha   90.00
_cell.angle_beta   90.00
_cell.angle_gamma   90.00
#
_symmetry.space_group_name_H-M   'P 1'
#
loop_
_entity.id
_entity.type
_entity.pdbx_description
1 polymer ?
#
loop_
_entity_poly.entity_id
_entity_poly.type
_entity_poly.pdbx_seq_one_letter_code
_entity_poly.pdbx_strand_id
1 'polypeptide(L)'
;MSASSLHHHFKAVTAMSPLQYQKQLRLQEARRLMLAGGIDAATAGHRVGYESPSQFSREYSRLFGEPPARDLKRLLGPASGQWVPA
;
A
#
# COMPACT_ATOMS: atom_id res chain seq x y z
N MET A 1 28.41 -1.74 -10.12
CA MET A 1 27.23 -1.68 -11.01
C MET A 1 26.83 -0.23 -11.21
N SER A 2 26.57 0.16 -12.43
CA SER A 2 26.19 1.53 -12.71
C SER A 2 24.72 1.75 -12.36
N ALA A 3 24.34 3.03 -12.21
CA ALA A 3 22.96 3.38 -11.93
C ALA A 3 22.03 2.94 -13.07
N SER A 4 22.48 3.06 -14.30
CA SER A 4 21.73 2.62 -15.46
C SER A 4 21.48 1.13 -15.43
N SER A 5 22.48 0.37 -15.10
CA SER A 5 22.36 -1.06 -15.03
C SER A 5 21.37 -1.48 -13.95
N LEU A 6 21.45 -0.82 -12.81
CA LEU A 6 20.55 -1.10 -11.71
C LEU A 6 19.10 -0.79 -12.10
N HIS A 7 18.89 0.34 -12.75
CA HIS A 7 17.56 0.73 -13.19
C HIS A 7 17.00 -0.28 -14.19
N HIS A 8 17.82 -0.71 -15.12
CA HIS A 8 17.40 -1.68 -16.11
C HIS A 8 17.03 -3.00 -15.45
N HIS A 9 17.84 -3.43 -14.51
CA HIS A 9 17.59 -4.66 -13.79
C HIS A 9 16.28 -4.60 -13.02
N PHE A 10 16.04 -3.48 -12.35
CA PHE A 10 14.82 -3.28 -11.61
C PHE A 10 13.60 -3.44 -12.51
N LYS A 11 13.59 -2.77 -13.66
CA LYS A 11 12.47 -2.82 -14.56
C LYS A 11 12.25 -4.23 -15.11
N ALA A 12 13.32 -4.93 -15.39
CA ALA A 12 13.23 -6.29 -15.91
C ALA A 12 12.61 -7.25 -14.86
N VAL A 13 12.94 -7.04 -13.60
CA VAL A 13 12.47 -7.91 -12.54
C VAL A 13 11.02 -7.58 -12.14
N THR A 14 10.70 -6.31 -12.02
CA THR A 14 9.39 -5.89 -11.50
C THR A 14 8.36 -5.63 -12.57
N ALA A 15 8.80 -5.42 -13.82
CA ALA A 15 7.92 -5.04 -14.93
C ALA A 15 7.17 -3.74 -14.63
N MET A 16 7.72 -2.88 -13.80
CA MET A 16 7.14 -1.61 -13.43
C MET A 16 8.05 -0.46 -13.81
N SER A 17 7.45 0.68 -14.18
CA SER A 17 8.21 1.91 -14.33
C SER A 17 8.58 2.44 -12.95
N PRO A 18 9.59 3.32 -12.87
CA PRO A 18 9.93 3.94 -11.59
C PRO A 18 8.76 4.68 -10.95
N LEU A 19 7.92 5.31 -11.77
CA LEU A 19 6.77 6.02 -11.24
C LEU A 19 5.75 5.06 -10.62
N GLN A 20 5.50 3.94 -11.26
CA GLN A 20 4.59 2.94 -10.72
C GLN A 20 5.13 2.35 -9.42
N TYR A 21 6.44 2.13 -9.37
CA TYR A 21 7.05 1.64 -8.15
C TYR A 21 6.92 2.65 -7.02
N GLN A 22 7.09 3.93 -7.33
CA GLN A 22 6.94 4.98 -6.33
C GLN A 22 5.51 5.01 -5.78
N LYS A 23 4.53 4.87 -6.65
CA LYS A 23 3.13 4.80 -6.21
C LYS A 23 2.90 3.60 -5.32
N GLN A 24 3.48 2.47 -5.66
CA GLN A 24 3.36 1.27 -4.85
C GLN A 24 3.94 1.49 -3.46
N LEU A 25 5.09 2.15 -3.37
CA LEU A 25 5.69 2.46 -2.09
C LEU A 25 4.79 3.37 -1.25
N ARG A 26 4.14 4.35 -1.89
CA ARG A 26 3.22 5.22 -1.18
C ARG A 26 2.04 4.45 -0.61
N LEU A 27 1.49 3.55 -1.40
CA LEU A 27 0.36 2.74 -0.95
C LEU A 27 0.76 1.80 0.18
N GLN A 28 1.95 1.22 0.10
CA GLN A 28 2.46 0.39 1.17
C GLN A 28 2.69 1.18 2.45
N GLU A 29 3.19 2.40 2.32
CA GLU A 29 3.37 3.26 3.48
C GLU A 29 2.04 3.64 4.12
N ALA A 30 1.02 3.94 3.30
CA ALA A 30 -0.30 4.22 3.82
C ALA A 30 -0.84 3.03 4.60
N ARG A 31 -0.65 1.84 4.05
CA ARG A 31 -1.09 0.61 4.74
C ARG A 31 -0.38 0.46 6.07
N ARG A 32 0.91 0.71 6.10
CA ARG A 32 1.69 0.64 7.33
C ARG A 32 1.17 1.62 8.37
N LEU A 33 0.87 2.85 7.94
CA LEU A 33 0.35 3.87 8.84
C LEU A 33 -1.00 3.48 9.43
N MET A 34 -1.87 2.90 8.62
CA MET A 34 -3.16 2.45 9.11
C MET A 34 -3.03 1.26 10.05
N LEU A 35 -2.12 0.33 9.75
CA LEU A 35 -1.91 -0.83 10.60
C LEU A 35 -1.30 -0.45 11.94
N ALA A 36 -0.47 0.58 11.96
CA ALA A 36 0.08 1.08 13.20
C ALA A 36 -0.99 1.67 14.11
N GLY A 37 -2.14 1.98 13.52
CA GLY A 37 -3.26 2.49 14.29
C GLY A 37 -3.27 4.00 14.38
N GLY A 38 -4.43 4.54 14.70
CA GLY A 38 -4.56 5.96 14.97
C GLY A 38 -4.97 6.82 13.81
N ILE A 39 -4.92 6.32 12.59
CA ILE A 39 -5.39 7.13 11.46
C ILE A 39 -6.28 6.29 10.56
N ASP A 40 -7.23 6.95 9.93
CA ASP A 40 -8.15 6.29 9.01
C ASP A 40 -7.57 6.29 7.58
N ALA A 41 -8.32 5.68 6.66
CA ALA A 41 -7.87 5.55 5.29
C ALA A 41 -7.72 6.91 4.61
N ALA A 42 -8.65 7.82 4.85
CA ALA A 42 -8.59 9.14 4.22
C ALA A 42 -7.34 9.89 4.67
N THR A 43 -7.06 9.84 5.96
CA THR A 43 -5.88 10.50 6.51
C THR A 43 -4.60 9.87 5.98
N ALA A 44 -4.56 8.55 5.94
CA ALA A 44 -3.38 7.86 5.43
C ALA A 44 -3.12 8.20 3.97
N GLY A 45 -4.17 8.20 3.15
CA GLY A 45 -4.04 8.56 1.75
C GLY A 45 -3.51 9.97 1.57
N HIS A 46 -4.03 10.90 2.36
CA HIS A 46 -3.58 12.28 2.29
C HIS A 46 -2.11 12.40 2.69
N ARG A 47 -1.70 11.71 3.73
CA ARG A 47 -0.32 11.77 4.21
C ARG A 47 0.69 11.27 3.20
N VAL A 48 0.31 10.31 2.38
CA VAL A 48 1.23 9.79 1.38
C VAL A 48 1.09 10.50 0.03
N GLY A 49 0.31 11.58 -0.03
CA GLY A 49 0.31 12.47 -1.18
C GLY A 49 -0.90 12.36 -2.10
N TYR A 50 -1.92 11.63 -1.73
CA TYR A 50 -3.15 11.59 -2.54
C TYR A 50 -4.06 12.73 -2.16
N GLU A 51 -4.54 13.46 -3.17
CA GLU A 51 -5.43 14.58 -2.95
C GLU A 51 -6.89 14.12 -2.83
N SER A 52 -7.21 13.00 -3.46
CA SER A 52 -8.58 12.50 -3.50
C SER A 52 -8.66 11.17 -2.79
N PRO A 53 -9.56 11.03 -1.79
CA PRO A 53 -9.79 9.73 -1.16
C PRO A 53 -10.27 8.68 -2.15
N SER A 54 -11.04 9.09 -3.15
CA SER A 54 -11.51 8.16 -4.18
C SER A 54 -10.37 7.60 -5.00
N GLN A 55 -9.43 8.45 -5.38
CA GLN A 55 -8.28 8.01 -6.14
C GLN A 55 -7.42 7.07 -5.30
N PHE A 56 -7.20 7.44 -4.05
CA PHE A 56 -6.42 6.61 -3.14
C PHE A 56 -7.06 5.23 -3.01
N SER A 57 -8.36 5.19 -2.76
CA SER A 57 -9.06 3.92 -2.58
C SER A 57 -8.98 3.06 -3.84
N ARG A 58 -9.12 3.68 -5.01
CA ARG A 58 -9.08 2.98 -6.27
C ARG A 58 -7.70 2.36 -6.53
N GLU A 59 -6.65 3.14 -6.32
CA GLU A 59 -5.31 2.65 -6.55
C GLU A 59 -4.90 1.62 -5.48
N TYR A 60 -5.35 1.83 -4.26
CA TYR A 60 -5.13 0.86 -3.20
C TYR A 60 -5.76 -0.49 -3.55
N SER A 61 -7.01 -0.45 -4.01
CA SER A 61 -7.71 -1.68 -4.40
C SER A 61 -7.01 -2.39 -5.55
N ARG A 62 -6.45 -1.61 -6.47
CA ARG A 62 -5.76 -2.21 -7.61
C ARG A 62 -4.50 -2.93 -7.17
N LEU A 63 -3.80 -2.40 -6.18
CA LEU A 63 -2.58 -3.02 -5.69
C LEU A 63 -2.85 -4.17 -4.74
N PHE A 64 -3.75 -3.97 -3.78
CA PHE A 64 -3.96 -4.94 -2.70
C PHE A 64 -5.20 -5.81 -2.89
N GLY A 65 -6.00 -5.54 -3.90
CA GLY A 65 -7.16 -6.38 -4.21
C GLY A 65 -8.45 -5.95 -3.55
N GLU A 66 -8.43 -5.01 -2.62
CA GLU A 66 -9.63 -4.54 -1.94
C GLU A 66 -9.40 -3.15 -1.36
N PRO A 67 -10.49 -2.40 -1.09
CA PRO A 67 -10.37 -1.05 -0.54
C PRO A 67 -9.66 -1.04 0.82
N PRO A 68 -9.10 0.12 1.20
CA PRO A 68 -8.33 0.20 2.45
C PRO A 68 -9.08 -0.28 3.68
N ALA A 69 -10.31 0.14 3.87
CA ALA A 69 -11.06 -0.24 5.06
C ALA A 69 -11.28 -1.74 5.14
N ARG A 70 -11.59 -2.34 4.01
CA ARG A 70 -11.82 -3.78 3.95
C ARG A 70 -10.53 -4.56 4.15
N ASP A 71 -9.45 -4.08 3.54
CA ASP A 71 -8.14 -4.69 3.68
C ASP A 71 -7.69 -4.69 5.14
N LEU A 72 -7.87 -3.55 5.82
CA LEU A 72 -7.52 -3.44 7.22
C LEU A 72 -8.37 -4.36 8.09
N LYS A 73 -9.65 -4.43 7.80
CA LYS A 73 -10.53 -5.30 8.55
C LYS A 73 -10.09 -6.75 8.42
N ARG A 74 -9.68 -7.14 7.23
CA ARG A 74 -9.19 -8.49 7.00
C ARG A 74 -7.89 -8.75 7.75
N LEU A 75 -7.00 -7.76 7.78
CA LEU A 75 -5.69 -7.92 8.42
C LEU A 75 -5.74 -7.84 9.94
N LEU A 76 -6.57 -6.94 10.48
CA LEU A 76 -6.61 -6.69 11.92
C LEU A 76 -7.80 -7.30 12.61
N GLY A 77 -8.88 -7.54 11.86
CA GLY A 77 -10.16 -7.88 12.45
C GLY A 77 -10.25 -9.29 12.97
N PRO A 78 -11.31 -10.03 12.55
CA PRO A 78 -11.60 -11.31 13.17
C PRO A 78 -10.41 -12.26 13.13
N ALA A 79 -9.65 -12.24 12.05
CA ALA A 79 -8.49 -13.12 11.95
C ALA A 79 -7.51 -12.87 13.07
N SER A 80 -7.28 -11.60 13.35
CA SER A 80 -6.38 -11.22 14.43
C SER A 80 -6.98 -11.54 15.79
N GLY A 81 -8.26 -11.20 15.95
CA GLY A 81 -8.93 -11.42 17.22
C GLY A 81 -9.20 -12.88 17.52
N GLN A 82 -9.38 -13.67 16.47
CA GLN A 82 -9.69 -15.08 16.63
C GLN A 82 -8.46 -15.97 16.69
N TRP A 83 -7.37 -15.46 16.20
CA TRP A 83 -6.18 -16.26 16.18
C TRP A 83 -5.60 -16.30 17.59
N VAL A 84 -5.63 -17.46 18.15
CA VAL A 84 -5.09 -17.68 19.50
C VAL A 84 -4.00 -18.70 19.36
N PRO A 85 -2.79 -18.33 19.70
CA PRO A 85 -1.72 -19.31 19.66
C PRO A 85 -2.04 -20.40 20.65
N ALA A 86 -1.93 -21.57 20.16
CA ALA A 86 -2.24 -22.73 20.99
C ALA A 86 -1.28 -22.85 22.16
#